data_9feaab0125fc47d9352f1db64385e274
#
_entry.id   9feaab0125fc47d9352f1db64385e274
#
_cell.length_a   1.000
_cell.length_b   1.000
_cell.length_c   1.000
_cell.angle_alpha   90.00
_cell.angle_beta   90.00
_cell.angle_gamma   90.00
#
_symmetry.space_group_name_H-M   'P 1'
#
loop_
_entity.id
_entity.type
_entity.pdbx_description
1 polymer ?
#
loop_
_entity_poly.entity_id
_entity_poly.type
_entity_poly.pdbx_seq_one_letter_code
_entity_poly.pdbx_strand_id
1 'polypeptide(L)'
;MIKFNIFSNGQLFVSNELNFFIQTNQSKILFVFHGLYGRARNWQSMAKKLSLDGSIVVISVDLRNHGENLFDKDHSYSLMMEDIIKLFNYLNIKKTNLLGHSMGGKLAMLLSLTYPEFVNKLIIADIAPIDYQDDEGEIINSLLDLDLNLIQSRNDADKILSIKIVDKSLRMFLLQNLQLVNGRYEWGVNLKVIKKSMNNLKSFPIL
;
A
#
# COMPACT_ATOMS: atom_id res chain seq x y z
N MET A 1 -2.00 12.56 8.13
CA MET A 1 -2.86 12.25 6.96
C MET A 1 -2.11 11.29 6.07
N ILE A 2 -2.78 10.27 5.53
CA ILE A 2 -2.24 9.29 4.59
C ILE A 2 -1.71 9.97 3.32
N LYS A 3 -0.57 9.51 2.82
CA LYS A 3 0.01 9.94 1.54
C LYS A 3 -0.63 9.20 0.37
N PHE A 4 -0.80 9.88 -0.74
CA PHE A 4 -1.40 9.32 -1.95
C PHE A 4 -0.94 10.05 -3.21
N ASN A 5 -1.05 9.38 -4.36
CA ASN A 5 -0.80 9.94 -5.67
C ASN A 5 -2.07 9.84 -6.52
N ILE A 6 -2.34 10.86 -7.32
CA ILE A 6 -3.48 10.91 -8.24
C ILE A 6 -2.98 10.89 -9.68
N PHE A 7 -3.60 10.06 -10.49
CA PHE A 7 -3.30 9.95 -11.92
C PHE A 7 -4.56 10.20 -12.73
N SER A 8 -4.44 11.09 -13.71
CA SER A 8 -5.49 11.43 -14.70
C SER A 8 -4.83 11.67 -16.05
N ASN A 9 -5.48 11.26 -17.14
CA ASN A 9 -4.95 11.37 -18.50
C ASN A 9 -3.52 10.83 -18.64
N GLY A 10 -3.22 9.71 -17.97
CA GLY A 10 -1.90 9.08 -17.98
C GLY A 10 -0.79 9.84 -17.26
N GLN A 11 -1.09 10.91 -16.54
CA GLN A 11 -0.12 11.75 -15.85
C GLN A 11 -0.41 11.87 -14.36
N LEU A 12 0.63 12.16 -13.57
CA LEU A 12 0.47 12.51 -12.15
C LEU A 12 -0.25 13.86 -12.07
N PHE A 13 -1.38 13.88 -11.37
CA PHE A 13 -2.16 15.09 -11.16
C PHE A 13 -1.56 15.92 -10.03
N VAL A 14 -1.20 17.17 -10.33
CA VAL A 14 -0.70 18.16 -9.37
C VAL A 14 -1.50 19.43 -9.57
N SER A 15 -2.43 19.73 -8.67
CA SER A 15 -3.25 20.93 -8.74
C SER A 15 -3.64 21.42 -7.35
N ASN A 16 -3.70 22.74 -7.21
CA ASN A 16 -4.23 23.40 -6.01
C ASN A 16 -5.78 23.26 -5.91
N GLU A 17 -6.44 22.87 -7.00
CA GLU A 17 -7.90 22.66 -7.08
C GLU A 17 -8.30 21.19 -6.88
N LEU A 18 -7.52 20.46 -6.11
CA LEU A 18 -7.67 19.02 -5.90
C LEU A 18 -9.10 18.63 -5.49
N ASN A 19 -9.69 19.34 -4.54
CA ASN A 19 -11.02 19.01 -4.04
C ASN A 19 -12.10 19.20 -5.12
N PHE A 20 -12.00 20.26 -5.90
CA PHE A 20 -12.91 20.50 -7.03
C PHE A 20 -12.77 19.41 -8.10
N PHE A 21 -11.54 19.08 -8.46
CA PHE A 21 -11.25 18.01 -9.42
C PHE A 21 -11.82 16.67 -8.97
N ILE A 22 -11.63 16.29 -7.72
CA ILE A 22 -12.17 15.03 -7.15
C ILE A 22 -13.69 15.06 -7.13
N GLN A 23 -14.33 16.15 -6.71
CA GLN A 23 -15.78 16.28 -6.68
C GLN A 23 -16.43 16.10 -8.06
N THR A 24 -15.81 16.66 -9.10
CA THR A 24 -16.34 16.56 -10.48
C THR A 24 -16.10 15.20 -11.13
N ASN A 25 -15.25 14.34 -10.56
CA ASN A 25 -14.86 13.03 -11.10
C ASN A 25 -15.24 11.83 -10.22
N GLN A 26 -16.09 11.98 -9.22
CA GLN A 26 -16.42 10.94 -8.21
C GLN A 26 -16.69 9.55 -8.80
N SER A 27 -17.52 9.45 -9.83
CA SER A 27 -17.90 8.18 -10.47
C SER A 27 -16.76 7.51 -11.23
N LYS A 28 -15.70 8.25 -11.53
CA LYS A 28 -14.53 7.78 -12.27
C LYS A 28 -13.35 7.42 -11.37
N ILE A 29 -13.45 7.65 -10.05
CA ILE A 29 -12.32 7.43 -9.14
C ILE A 29 -12.17 5.95 -8.85
N LEU A 30 -10.92 5.49 -8.92
CA LEU A 30 -10.46 4.18 -8.49
C LEU A 30 -9.37 4.35 -7.44
N PHE A 31 -9.66 3.99 -6.20
CA PHE A 31 -8.63 3.86 -5.17
C PHE A 31 -7.90 2.55 -5.31
N VAL A 32 -6.57 2.59 -5.18
CA VAL A 32 -5.70 1.41 -5.25
C VAL A 32 -4.95 1.24 -3.95
N PHE A 33 -5.12 0.07 -3.32
CA PHE A 33 -4.47 -0.35 -2.09
C PHE A 33 -3.44 -1.43 -2.37
N HIS A 34 -2.20 -1.15 -2.03
CA HIS A 34 -1.07 -2.07 -2.22
C HIS A 34 -1.05 -3.23 -1.21
N GLY A 35 -0.31 -4.27 -1.52
CA GLY A 35 -0.04 -5.40 -0.61
C GLY A 35 1.03 -5.09 0.44
N LEU A 36 1.28 -6.08 1.32
CA LEU A 36 2.34 -6.01 2.32
C LEU A 36 3.69 -5.69 1.67
N TYR A 37 4.51 -4.86 2.31
CA TYR A 37 5.76 -4.30 1.79
C TYR A 37 5.62 -3.47 0.50
N GLY A 38 4.39 -3.21 0.04
CA GLY A 38 4.12 -2.34 -1.10
C GLY A 38 4.09 -0.86 -0.72
N ARG A 39 3.86 -0.02 -1.72
CA ARG A 39 3.67 1.42 -1.60
C ARG A 39 2.92 1.97 -2.81
N ALA A 40 2.34 3.17 -2.70
CA ALA A 40 1.60 3.82 -3.77
C ALA A 40 2.39 3.88 -5.09
N ARG A 41 3.69 4.13 -5.02
CA ARG A 41 4.59 4.22 -6.19
C ARG A 41 4.68 2.91 -6.98
N ASN A 42 4.46 1.74 -6.38
CA ASN A 42 4.48 0.47 -7.11
C ASN A 42 3.37 0.40 -8.17
N TRP A 43 2.29 1.12 -7.97
CA TRP A 43 1.14 1.18 -8.87
C TRP A 43 1.24 2.26 -9.94
N GLN A 44 2.28 3.10 -9.92
CA GLN A 44 2.40 4.25 -10.82
C GLN A 44 2.26 3.89 -12.31
N SER A 45 2.92 2.84 -12.76
CA SER A 45 2.86 2.41 -14.17
C SER A 45 1.45 1.95 -14.56
N MET A 46 0.80 1.17 -13.68
CA MET A 46 -0.57 0.70 -13.91
C MET A 46 -1.56 1.87 -13.83
N ALA A 47 -1.41 2.74 -12.84
CA ALA A 47 -2.27 3.92 -12.66
C ALA A 47 -2.23 4.85 -13.90
N LYS A 48 -1.05 5.09 -14.47
CA LYS A 48 -0.90 5.84 -15.71
C LYS A 48 -1.63 5.18 -16.89
N LYS A 49 -1.50 3.86 -17.03
CA LYS A 49 -2.18 3.11 -18.10
C LYS A 49 -3.70 3.13 -17.93
N LEU A 50 -4.21 2.91 -16.73
CA LEU A 50 -5.65 2.89 -16.43
C LEU A 50 -6.30 4.27 -16.60
N SER A 51 -5.56 5.35 -16.39
CA SER A 51 -6.07 6.71 -16.49
C SER A 51 -5.79 7.38 -17.86
N LEU A 52 -5.23 6.65 -18.82
CA LEU A 52 -4.68 7.22 -20.07
C LEU A 52 -5.71 7.97 -20.91
N ASP A 53 -6.91 7.44 -21.03
CA ASP A 53 -8.01 8.02 -21.82
C ASP A 53 -8.92 8.99 -21.02
N GLY A 54 -8.57 9.25 -19.75
CA GLY A 54 -9.34 10.10 -18.85
C GLY A 54 -10.68 9.52 -18.38
N SER A 55 -10.99 8.26 -18.73
CA SER A 55 -12.20 7.58 -18.27
C SER A 55 -12.15 7.21 -16.78
N ILE A 56 -10.93 7.06 -16.22
CA ILE A 56 -10.69 6.71 -14.83
C ILE A 56 -9.66 7.66 -14.21
N VAL A 57 -9.93 8.10 -12.99
CA VAL A 57 -8.97 8.78 -12.11
C VAL A 57 -8.47 7.76 -11.10
N VAL A 58 -7.17 7.52 -11.06
CA VAL A 58 -6.58 6.54 -10.15
C VAL A 58 -5.92 7.25 -8.97
N ILE A 59 -6.30 6.86 -7.75
CA ILE A 59 -5.69 7.32 -6.50
C ILE A 59 -4.99 6.14 -5.86
N SER A 60 -3.67 6.09 -5.95
CA SER A 60 -2.86 5.10 -5.25
C SER A 60 -2.44 5.62 -3.88
N VAL A 61 -2.65 4.80 -2.84
CA VAL A 61 -2.51 5.20 -1.44
C VAL A 61 -1.34 4.47 -0.81
N ASP A 62 -0.50 5.16 -0.05
CA ASP A 62 0.41 4.53 0.90
C ASP A 62 -0.39 4.11 2.13
N LEU A 63 -0.49 2.82 2.42
CA LEU A 63 -1.19 2.33 3.59
C LEU A 63 -0.36 2.60 4.87
N ARG A 64 -1.01 2.56 6.04
CA ARG A 64 -0.38 2.76 7.36
C ARG A 64 0.95 1.99 7.46
N ASN A 65 1.98 2.62 8.04
CA ASN A 65 3.32 2.06 8.22
C ASN A 65 4.08 1.70 6.93
N HIS A 66 3.64 2.19 5.78
CA HIS A 66 4.27 1.99 4.47
C HIS A 66 4.51 3.32 3.74
N GLY A 67 5.45 3.30 2.79
CA GLY A 67 5.70 4.36 1.84
C GLY A 67 6.21 5.66 2.47
N GLU A 68 5.53 6.76 2.20
CA GLU A 68 5.90 8.11 2.68
C GLU A 68 5.10 8.53 3.93
N ASN A 69 4.31 7.62 4.51
CA ASN A 69 3.61 7.89 5.75
C ASN A 69 4.56 7.97 6.95
N LEU A 70 4.20 8.78 7.93
CA LEU A 70 4.80 8.69 9.25
C LEU A 70 4.49 7.32 9.87
N PHE A 71 5.47 6.72 10.54
CA PHE A 71 5.28 5.44 11.20
C PHE A 71 4.43 5.59 12.45
N ASP A 72 3.53 4.63 12.62
CA ASP A 72 2.66 4.51 13.78
C ASP A 72 3.08 3.28 14.60
N LYS A 73 2.77 3.26 15.88
CA LYS A 73 3.07 2.16 16.81
C LYS A 73 2.15 0.95 16.64
N ASP A 74 1.01 1.13 15.95
CA ASP A 74 -0.01 0.11 15.77
C ASP A 74 -0.31 -0.12 14.27
N HIS A 75 -0.69 -1.35 13.92
CA HIS A 75 -1.04 -1.74 12.55
C HIS A 75 -2.11 -2.83 12.59
N SER A 76 -3.28 -2.55 12.04
CA SER A 76 -4.39 -3.50 11.91
C SER A 76 -5.32 -3.09 10.79
N TYR A 77 -6.17 -4.00 10.32
CA TYR A 77 -7.19 -3.69 9.31
C TYR A 77 -8.16 -2.61 9.81
N SER A 78 -8.58 -2.65 11.08
CA SER A 78 -9.49 -1.64 11.64
C SER A 78 -8.87 -0.24 11.57
N LEU A 79 -7.60 -0.09 11.97
CA LEU A 79 -6.89 1.19 11.88
C LEU A 79 -6.65 1.64 10.44
N MET A 80 -6.37 0.71 9.53
CA MET A 80 -6.25 1.05 8.11
C MET A 80 -7.59 1.49 7.53
N MET A 81 -8.72 0.85 7.88
CA MET A 81 -10.06 1.30 7.49
C MET A 81 -10.35 2.72 7.97
N GLU A 82 -10.06 3.01 9.26
CA GLU A 82 -10.23 4.37 9.81
C GLU A 82 -9.42 5.41 9.03
N ASP A 83 -8.18 5.07 8.68
CA ASP A 83 -7.32 5.97 7.92
C ASP A 83 -7.90 6.25 6.52
N ILE A 84 -8.45 5.23 5.85
CA ILE A 84 -9.10 5.38 4.54
C ILE A 84 -10.39 6.19 4.65
N ILE A 85 -11.21 5.97 5.67
CA ILE A 85 -12.43 6.77 5.89
C ILE A 85 -12.07 8.24 6.18
N LYS A 86 -11.02 8.50 6.96
CA LYS A 86 -10.51 9.88 7.16
C LYS A 86 -10.07 10.51 5.82
N LEU A 87 -9.41 9.73 4.95
CA LEU A 87 -9.02 10.19 3.62
C LEU A 87 -10.24 10.45 2.74
N PHE A 88 -11.25 9.56 2.73
CA PHE A 88 -12.50 9.77 1.98
C PHE A 88 -13.21 11.04 2.42
N ASN A 89 -13.32 11.27 3.73
CA ASN A 89 -13.92 12.49 4.27
C ASN A 89 -13.12 13.74 3.89
N TYR A 90 -11.79 13.70 3.97
CA TYR A 90 -10.92 14.80 3.55
C TYR A 90 -11.08 15.16 2.08
N LEU A 91 -11.18 14.15 1.21
CA LEU A 91 -11.38 14.32 -0.24
C LEU A 91 -12.87 14.48 -0.61
N ASN A 92 -13.77 14.51 0.37
CA ASN A 92 -15.22 14.58 0.18
C ASN A 92 -15.76 13.49 -0.76
N ILE A 93 -15.19 12.27 -0.67
CA ILE A 93 -15.64 11.09 -1.42
C ILE A 93 -17.00 10.65 -0.89
N LYS A 94 -17.96 10.51 -1.80
CA LYS A 94 -19.30 9.99 -1.46
C LYS A 94 -19.43 8.53 -1.86
N LYS A 95 -18.90 8.16 -3.02
CA LYS A 95 -18.91 6.80 -3.51
C LYS A 95 -17.78 6.61 -4.54
N THR A 96 -17.05 5.50 -4.47
CA THR A 96 -15.87 5.27 -5.30
C THR A 96 -15.66 3.80 -5.63
N ASN A 97 -14.74 3.49 -6.55
CA ASN A 97 -14.32 2.14 -6.85
C ASN A 97 -13.04 1.81 -6.08
N LEU A 98 -12.90 0.55 -5.66
CA LEU A 98 -11.73 0.07 -4.93
C LEU A 98 -11.03 -1.04 -5.72
N LEU A 99 -9.71 -1.00 -5.75
CA LEU A 99 -8.85 -2.10 -6.15
C LEU A 99 -7.87 -2.37 -5.00
N GLY A 100 -7.86 -3.59 -4.51
CA GLY A 100 -6.94 -4.03 -3.47
C GLY A 100 -6.15 -5.26 -3.87
N HIS A 101 -4.84 -5.25 -3.65
CA HIS A 101 -3.94 -6.37 -3.87
C HIS A 101 -3.48 -6.95 -2.53
N SER A 102 -3.54 -8.27 -2.36
CA SER A 102 -3.08 -8.99 -1.17
C SER A 102 -3.63 -8.35 0.14
N MET A 103 -2.81 -7.86 1.07
CA MET A 103 -3.22 -7.11 2.27
C MET A 103 -4.21 -5.98 1.93
N GLY A 104 -3.93 -5.19 0.90
CA GLY A 104 -4.85 -4.14 0.43
C GLY A 104 -6.17 -4.69 -0.11
N GLY A 105 -6.18 -5.94 -0.61
CA GLY A 105 -7.39 -6.65 -1.02
C GLY A 105 -8.28 -7.00 0.17
N LYS A 106 -7.72 -7.54 1.26
CA LYS A 106 -8.45 -7.77 2.51
C LYS A 106 -9.01 -6.45 3.07
N LEU A 107 -8.20 -5.38 3.08
CA LEU A 107 -8.68 -4.05 3.48
C LEU A 107 -9.86 -3.58 2.63
N ALA A 108 -9.79 -3.72 1.30
CA ALA A 108 -10.86 -3.31 0.41
C ALA A 108 -12.14 -4.13 0.61
N MET A 109 -12.04 -5.44 0.87
CA MET A 109 -13.17 -6.29 1.23
C MET A 109 -13.82 -5.82 2.54
N LEU A 110 -13.03 -5.58 3.58
CA LEU A 110 -13.52 -5.12 4.88
C LEU A 110 -14.19 -3.74 4.79
N LEU A 111 -13.61 -2.80 4.03
CA LEU A 111 -14.24 -1.52 3.75
C LEU A 111 -15.60 -1.68 3.06
N SER A 112 -15.68 -2.59 2.08
CA SER A 112 -16.94 -2.85 1.36
C SER A 112 -18.02 -3.45 2.23
N LEU A 113 -17.65 -4.25 3.21
CA LEU A 113 -18.58 -4.89 4.15
C LEU A 113 -19.00 -3.94 5.28
N THR A 114 -18.07 -3.10 5.77
CA THR A 114 -18.31 -2.22 6.91
C THR A 114 -18.92 -0.87 6.50
N TYR A 115 -18.54 -0.36 5.32
CA TYR A 115 -18.94 0.96 4.80
C TYR A 115 -19.41 0.86 3.34
N PRO A 116 -20.47 0.06 3.06
CA PRO A 116 -20.93 -0.21 1.68
C PRO A 116 -21.40 1.05 0.95
N GLU A 117 -21.77 2.10 1.67
CA GLU A 117 -22.18 3.38 1.11
C GLU A 117 -21.05 4.07 0.32
N PHE A 118 -19.79 3.87 0.70
CA PHE A 118 -18.65 4.45 0.00
C PHE A 118 -18.19 3.63 -1.22
N VAL A 119 -18.65 2.37 -1.36
CA VAL A 119 -18.11 1.46 -2.38
C VAL A 119 -19.08 1.23 -3.51
N ASN A 120 -18.66 1.59 -4.74
CA ASN A 120 -19.44 1.34 -5.96
C ASN A 120 -19.07 0.00 -6.60
N LYS A 121 -17.78 -0.24 -6.84
CA LYS A 121 -17.24 -1.50 -7.38
C LYS A 121 -16.01 -1.91 -6.61
N LEU A 122 -15.81 -3.21 -6.47
CA LEU A 122 -14.69 -3.82 -5.78
C LEU A 122 -13.92 -4.73 -6.73
N ILE A 123 -12.62 -4.53 -6.83
CA ILE A 123 -11.68 -5.39 -7.57
C ILE A 123 -10.68 -5.93 -6.58
N ILE A 124 -10.58 -7.25 -6.50
CA ILE A 124 -9.64 -7.96 -5.64
C ILE A 124 -8.62 -8.68 -6.50
N ALA A 125 -7.34 -8.42 -6.21
CA ALA A 125 -6.22 -9.03 -6.89
C ALA A 125 -5.43 -9.92 -5.93
N ASP A 126 -5.30 -11.19 -6.28
CA ASP A 126 -4.39 -12.16 -5.68
C ASP A 126 -4.57 -12.36 -4.16
N ILE A 127 -5.81 -12.44 -3.68
CA ILE A 127 -6.14 -12.74 -2.28
C ILE A 127 -7.59 -13.19 -2.15
N ALA A 128 -7.88 -14.03 -1.14
CA ALA A 128 -9.22 -14.43 -0.74
C ALA A 128 -9.54 -13.97 0.69
N PRO A 129 -10.84 -13.90 1.09
CA PRO A 129 -11.28 -13.56 2.44
C PRO A 129 -11.15 -14.75 3.41
N ILE A 130 -9.95 -15.31 3.52
CA ILE A 130 -9.62 -16.46 4.37
C ILE A 130 -8.37 -16.17 5.19
N ASP A 131 -8.11 -17.02 6.17
CA ASP A 131 -6.85 -17.05 6.91
C ASP A 131 -5.76 -17.74 6.08
N TYR A 132 -4.57 -17.14 6.05
CA TYR A 132 -3.41 -17.69 5.35
C TYR A 132 -2.39 -18.23 6.34
N GLN A 133 -1.80 -19.39 6.02
CA GLN A 133 -0.76 -20.08 6.80
C GLN A 133 0.59 -20.01 6.07
N ASP A 134 0.96 -18.83 5.58
CA ASP A 134 2.21 -18.60 4.87
C ASP A 134 3.38 -18.26 5.80
N ASP A 135 4.60 -18.29 5.29
CA ASP A 135 5.83 -18.11 6.07
C ASP A 135 6.43 -16.68 5.94
N GLU A 136 5.54 -15.67 5.93
CA GLU A 136 5.95 -14.25 5.96
C GLU A 136 6.88 -13.92 7.13
N GLY A 137 6.91 -14.78 8.17
CA GLY A 137 7.79 -14.65 9.31
C GLY A 137 9.28 -14.73 8.95
N GLU A 138 9.68 -15.59 8.01
CA GLU A 138 11.06 -15.68 7.56
C GLU A 138 11.49 -14.43 6.77
N ILE A 139 10.60 -13.94 5.92
CA ILE A 139 10.87 -12.74 5.11
C ILE A 139 11.11 -11.54 6.03
N ILE A 140 10.18 -11.26 6.94
CA ILE A 140 10.28 -10.08 7.81
C ILE A 140 11.47 -10.18 8.77
N ASN A 141 11.81 -11.37 9.25
CA ASN A 141 13.01 -11.59 10.05
C ASN A 141 14.28 -11.29 9.25
N SER A 142 14.36 -11.78 8.00
CA SER A 142 15.49 -11.51 7.12
C SER A 142 15.71 -10.02 6.86
N LEU A 143 14.61 -9.25 6.71
CA LEU A 143 14.69 -7.79 6.54
C LEU A 143 15.13 -7.09 7.83
N LEU A 144 14.68 -7.54 9.00
CA LEU A 144 15.05 -6.98 10.30
C LEU A 144 16.49 -7.31 10.71
N ASP A 145 16.98 -8.47 10.29
CA ASP A 145 18.36 -8.93 10.57
C ASP A 145 19.40 -8.22 9.70
N LEU A 146 18.97 -7.50 8.64
CA LEU A 146 19.89 -6.76 7.78
C LEU A 146 20.47 -5.55 8.53
N ASP A 147 21.78 -5.58 8.82
CA ASP A 147 22.47 -4.44 9.43
C ASP A 147 22.66 -3.32 8.39
N LEU A 148 21.81 -2.30 8.49
CA LEU A 148 21.81 -1.16 7.57
C LEU A 148 23.07 -0.30 7.64
N ASN A 149 23.86 -0.39 8.73
CA ASN A 149 25.13 0.35 8.85
C ASN A 149 26.24 -0.25 7.97
N LEU A 150 26.11 -1.53 7.60
CA LEU A 150 27.06 -2.23 6.73
C LEU A 150 26.69 -2.11 5.25
N ILE A 151 25.53 -1.53 4.92
CA ILE A 151 25.02 -1.42 3.54
C ILE A 151 25.53 -0.13 2.90
N GLN A 152 26.28 -0.27 1.81
CA GLN A 152 26.72 0.84 0.97
C GLN A 152 25.89 1.00 -0.32
N SER A 153 25.19 -0.06 -0.72
CA SER A 153 24.33 -0.08 -1.89
C SER A 153 23.16 -1.05 -1.74
N ARG A 154 22.09 -0.87 -2.56
CA ARG A 154 21.03 -1.88 -2.65
C ARG A 154 21.54 -3.22 -3.13
N ASN A 155 22.61 -3.25 -3.91
CA ASN A 155 23.23 -4.50 -4.38
C ASN A 155 23.89 -5.26 -3.21
N ASP A 156 24.48 -4.60 -2.24
CA ASP A 156 25.01 -5.26 -1.05
C ASP A 156 23.88 -5.86 -0.21
N ALA A 157 22.78 -5.12 -0.05
CA ALA A 157 21.58 -5.63 0.60
C ALA A 157 21.00 -6.86 -0.13
N ASP A 158 20.94 -6.85 -1.47
CA ASP A 158 20.48 -7.99 -2.27
C ASP A 158 21.36 -9.22 -2.06
N LYS A 159 22.68 -9.07 -2.07
CA LYS A 159 23.62 -10.18 -1.83
C LYS A 159 23.39 -10.82 -0.45
N ILE A 160 23.23 -10.00 0.59
CA ILE A 160 23.01 -10.52 1.97
C ILE A 160 21.64 -11.22 2.04
N LEU A 161 20.59 -10.59 1.53
CA LEU A 161 19.25 -11.16 1.55
C LEU A 161 19.13 -12.43 0.70
N SER A 162 19.95 -12.59 -0.34
CA SER A 162 19.92 -13.79 -1.22
C SER A 162 20.24 -15.09 -0.50
N ILE A 163 20.85 -15.03 0.68
CA ILE A 163 21.17 -16.20 1.51
C ILE A 163 19.87 -16.82 2.07
N LYS A 164 18.89 -15.99 2.45
CA LYS A 164 17.63 -16.43 3.06
C LYS A 164 16.43 -16.34 2.11
N ILE A 165 16.39 -15.36 1.24
CA ILE A 165 15.32 -15.14 0.26
C ILE A 165 15.84 -15.48 -1.13
N VAL A 166 15.51 -16.66 -1.63
CA VAL A 166 16.06 -17.19 -2.90
C VAL A 166 15.47 -16.45 -4.13
N ASP A 167 14.16 -16.10 -4.08
CA ASP A 167 13.50 -15.42 -5.18
C ASP A 167 14.03 -14.00 -5.39
N LYS A 168 14.71 -13.79 -6.51
CA LYS A 168 15.28 -12.50 -6.90
C LYS A 168 14.19 -11.42 -7.10
N SER A 169 13.04 -11.80 -7.69
CA SER A 169 11.96 -10.83 -7.96
C SER A 169 11.38 -10.32 -6.66
N LEU A 170 11.19 -11.20 -5.68
CA LEU A 170 10.75 -10.83 -4.34
C LEU A 170 11.77 -9.91 -3.67
N ARG A 171 13.07 -10.24 -3.69
CA ARG A 171 14.11 -9.37 -3.11
C ARG A 171 14.12 -7.99 -3.74
N MET A 172 14.04 -7.91 -5.08
CA MET A 172 13.97 -6.63 -5.80
C MET A 172 12.74 -5.80 -5.39
N PHE A 173 11.59 -6.44 -5.18
CA PHE A 173 10.39 -5.79 -4.68
C PHE A 173 10.59 -5.27 -3.24
N LEU A 174 11.08 -6.10 -2.33
CA LEU A 174 11.33 -5.74 -0.93
C LEU A 174 12.33 -4.57 -0.81
N LEU A 175 13.43 -4.61 -1.60
CA LEU A 175 14.48 -3.60 -1.61
C LEU A 175 14.04 -2.24 -2.20
N GLN A 176 12.87 -2.15 -2.83
CA GLN A 176 12.29 -0.84 -3.17
C GLN A 176 11.96 0.00 -1.92
N ASN A 177 11.79 -0.64 -0.78
CA ASN A 177 11.58 0.03 0.50
C ASN A 177 12.87 0.49 1.18
N LEU A 178 14.03 0.09 0.68
CA LEU A 178 15.31 0.56 1.21
C LEU A 178 15.60 1.95 0.63
N GLN A 179 15.60 2.97 1.49
CA GLN A 179 15.73 4.39 1.13
C GLN A 179 17.05 4.95 1.68
N LEU A 180 17.69 5.83 0.91
CA LEU A 180 18.85 6.58 1.38
C LEU A 180 18.36 7.92 1.95
N VAL A 181 18.46 8.07 3.26
CA VAL A 181 18.03 9.28 4.00
C VAL A 181 19.25 9.84 4.74
N ASN A 182 19.62 11.06 4.45
CA ASN A 182 20.78 11.73 5.07
C ASN A 182 22.09 10.89 5.05
N GLY A 183 22.32 10.17 3.95
CA GLY A 183 23.50 9.32 3.78
C GLY A 183 23.44 7.96 4.47
N ARG A 184 22.32 7.57 5.06
CA ARG A 184 22.10 6.26 5.70
C ARG A 184 20.92 5.54 5.06
N TYR A 185 21.03 4.22 5.00
CA TYR A 185 19.90 3.41 4.53
C TYR A 185 18.90 3.21 5.67
N GLU A 186 17.62 3.40 5.32
CA GLU A 186 16.48 3.19 6.23
C GLU A 186 15.36 2.45 5.49
N TRP A 187 14.56 1.69 6.25
CA TRP A 187 13.37 1.06 5.69
C TRP A 187 12.21 2.06 5.60
N GLY A 188 11.63 2.23 4.41
CA GLY A 188 10.38 2.96 4.16
C GLY A 188 9.12 2.16 4.53
N VAL A 189 9.26 1.16 5.38
CA VAL A 189 8.20 0.32 5.94
C VAL A 189 8.54 0.02 7.40
N ASN A 190 7.56 0.12 8.30
CA ASN A 190 7.74 -0.11 9.73
C ASN A 190 7.77 -1.62 10.05
N LEU A 191 8.87 -2.28 9.70
CA LEU A 191 9.04 -3.74 9.85
C LEU A 191 8.74 -4.23 11.26
N LYS A 192 9.15 -3.48 12.30
CA LYS A 192 8.95 -3.89 13.71
C LYS A 192 7.48 -3.98 14.08
N VAL A 193 6.68 -3.00 13.67
CA VAL A 193 5.24 -2.97 13.93
C VAL A 193 4.51 -3.99 13.08
N ILE A 194 4.87 -4.12 11.80
CA ILE A 194 4.30 -5.12 10.91
C ILE A 194 4.56 -6.54 11.44
N LYS A 195 5.78 -6.84 11.92
CA LYS A 195 6.08 -8.14 12.52
C LYS A 195 5.17 -8.46 13.69
N LYS A 196 4.93 -7.50 14.59
CA LYS A 196 4.01 -7.67 15.73
C LYS A 196 2.56 -7.93 15.29
N SER A 197 2.17 -7.37 14.15
CA SER A 197 0.80 -7.45 13.63
C SER A 197 0.58 -8.61 12.64
N MET A 198 1.62 -9.40 12.33
CA MET A 198 1.60 -10.38 11.24
C MET A 198 0.44 -11.38 11.36
N ASN A 199 0.17 -11.91 12.55
CA ASN A 199 -0.94 -12.85 12.75
C ASN A 199 -2.29 -12.23 12.38
N ASN A 200 -2.51 -10.95 12.72
CA ASN A 200 -3.74 -10.24 12.36
C ASN A 200 -3.82 -9.95 10.86
N LEU A 201 -2.67 -9.70 10.20
CA LEU A 201 -2.63 -9.46 8.76
C LEU A 201 -2.88 -10.73 7.94
N LYS A 202 -2.48 -11.89 8.45
CA LYS A 202 -2.74 -13.19 7.83
C LYS A 202 -4.21 -13.61 7.93
N SER A 203 -4.89 -13.23 8.99
CA SER A 203 -6.32 -13.57 9.19
C SER A 203 -7.23 -12.69 8.33
N PHE A 204 -8.47 -13.15 8.15
CA PHE A 204 -9.57 -12.31 7.69
C PHE A 204 -10.50 -12.06 8.86
N PRO A 205 -10.62 -10.81 9.37
CA PRO A 205 -11.45 -10.52 10.52
C PRO A 205 -12.92 -10.90 10.28
N ILE A 206 -13.53 -11.57 11.25
CA ILE A 206 -14.98 -11.77 11.29
C ILE A 206 -15.60 -10.44 11.74
N LEU A 207 -16.56 -9.93 10.96
CA LEU A 207 -17.28 -8.67 11.24
C LEU A 207 -18.44 -8.91 12.19
#